data_93c54c964715fadb61ffea31800bea97
#
_entry.id   93c54c964715fadb61ffea31800bea97
#
_cell.length_a   1.000
_cell.length_b   1.000
_cell.length_c   1.000
_cell.angle_alpha   90.00
_cell.angle_beta   90.00
_cell.angle_gamma   90.00
#
_symmetry.space_group_name_H-M   'P 1'
#
loop_
_entity.id
_entity.type
_entity.pdbx_description
1 polymer ?
#
loop_
_entity_poly.entity_id
_entity_poly.type
_entity_poly.pdbx_seq_one_letter_code
_entity_poly.pdbx_strand_id
1 'polypeptide(L)'
;MIRQFFRLLIALFMPCFTASAQVLLMPGDYPDPSVLKDGDDYYMTHSAFNYLPGFLIWHSRDLLHWEPVCRVDGAWTGSAWAPDLQKVGDTYYLYYPAGGTNWVVTAKDIHGPWSEPIDLKIRGIDPGLIVTPEGKRYLFTSGGLVTPLTDDGLASAGETEKVYEGWEYPQEWDTECMCLESPKLTWHDGYYYLTSAEGGTAGPATSHMVVCARSKSVYGPWENSPYNPIVHTYSADNKWWSKGHGTIVEGPGGQWWVVYHAYNKDAYSLGRNTLMEPIEWTSDGWYRSVKDMPLPEAGDMPGLSDDFTGSQLGWQWTGWKENISAWATVGNDGLSLPGKGSSPLDGRLMLTTANDEQYTVEVEVAIPEKDSEAGLLLFYCEKAFAGVNCDSKNFKVYQDAEHYTEMPNTMGRRLHIRLENRCDYLDILVSGDGNEWQTLAEKIRIADFHHNRYGEFLALRPALYAGGTASSQFKKFSYQSRVKH
;
A
#
# COMPACT_ATOMS: atom_id res chain seq x y z
N MET A 1 70.74 -2.93 -29.99
CA MET A 1 69.54 -2.11 -30.14
C MET A 1 68.33 -3.01 -30.00
N ILE A 2 67.78 -3.11 -28.78
CA ILE A 2 66.62 -3.94 -28.45
C ILE A 2 65.40 -3.01 -28.32
N ARG A 3 64.41 -3.13 -29.22
CA ARG A 3 63.14 -2.43 -29.15
C ARG A 3 62.18 -3.24 -28.26
N GLN A 4 61.86 -2.71 -27.09
CA GLN A 4 60.77 -3.20 -26.25
C GLN A 4 59.41 -2.70 -26.81
N PHE A 5 58.51 -3.62 -27.13
CA PHE A 5 57.14 -3.36 -27.42
C PHE A 5 56.35 -3.38 -26.11
N PHE A 6 55.88 -2.21 -25.67
CA PHE A 6 54.84 -2.11 -24.62
C PHE A 6 53.49 -2.44 -25.27
N ARG A 7 52.88 -3.56 -24.88
CA ARG A 7 51.48 -3.82 -25.18
C ARG A 7 50.65 -3.18 -24.10
N LEU A 8 49.89 -2.13 -24.43
CA LEU A 8 48.89 -1.50 -23.58
C LEU A 8 47.64 -2.42 -23.57
N LEU A 9 47.40 -3.09 -22.45
CA LEU A 9 46.12 -3.78 -22.21
C LEU A 9 45.07 -2.72 -21.82
N ILE A 10 44.20 -2.34 -22.73
CA ILE A 10 42.98 -1.58 -22.42
C ILE A 10 41.98 -2.58 -21.86
N ALA A 11 41.80 -2.59 -20.53
CA ALA A 11 40.68 -3.27 -19.90
C ALA A 11 39.44 -2.48 -20.20
N LEU A 12 38.57 -2.99 -21.09
CA LEU A 12 37.21 -2.49 -21.26
C LEU A 12 36.44 -2.80 -19.95
N PHE A 13 36.26 -1.81 -19.12
CA PHE A 13 35.24 -1.85 -18.09
C PHE A 13 33.86 -1.79 -18.80
N MET A 14 33.25 -2.94 -19.08
CA MET A 14 31.83 -3.00 -19.32
C MET A 14 31.13 -2.70 -18.00
N PRO A 15 30.27 -1.68 -17.93
CA PRO A 15 29.41 -1.52 -16.76
C PRO A 15 28.53 -2.78 -16.70
N CYS A 16 28.69 -3.54 -15.63
CA CYS A 16 27.78 -4.63 -15.31
C CYS A 16 26.46 -3.94 -14.89
N PHE A 17 25.54 -3.74 -15.84
CA PHE A 17 24.17 -3.45 -15.50
C PHE A 17 23.64 -4.70 -14.80
N THR A 18 23.58 -4.67 -13.48
CA THR A 18 22.79 -5.64 -12.73
C THR A 18 21.35 -5.40 -13.15
N ALA A 19 20.84 -6.24 -14.04
CA ALA A 19 19.42 -6.23 -14.38
C ALA A 19 18.64 -6.35 -13.06
N SER A 20 17.68 -5.48 -12.84
CA SER A 20 16.76 -5.58 -11.69
C SER A 20 16.11 -6.97 -11.75
N ALA A 21 16.08 -7.67 -10.64
CA ALA A 21 15.43 -8.99 -10.57
C ALA A 21 13.90 -8.86 -10.43
N GLN A 22 13.36 -7.65 -10.27
CA GLN A 22 11.95 -7.38 -10.02
C GLN A 22 11.43 -6.17 -10.78
N VAL A 23 10.12 -6.22 -11.10
CA VAL A 23 9.35 -5.11 -11.66
C VAL A 23 8.69 -4.34 -10.52
N LEU A 24 8.84 -3.02 -10.48
CA LEU A 24 8.06 -2.15 -9.59
C LEU A 24 6.70 -1.90 -10.26
N LEU A 25 5.64 -2.55 -9.75
CA LEU A 25 4.29 -2.42 -10.31
C LEU A 25 3.59 -1.15 -9.84
N MET A 26 3.62 -0.91 -8.52
CA MET A 26 2.96 0.23 -7.91
C MET A 26 3.90 0.88 -6.89
N PRO A 27 4.52 2.00 -7.24
CA PRO A 27 5.29 2.79 -6.29
C PRO A 27 4.34 3.49 -5.29
N GLY A 28 4.75 3.57 -4.03
CA GLY A 28 3.95 4.16 -2.96
C GLY A 28 3.45 3.12 -1.97
N ASP A 29 2.37 3.47 -1.25
CA ASP A 29 1.81 2.61 -0.22
C ASP A 29 0.71 1.70 -0.76
N TYR A 30 1.13 0.61 -1.36
CA TYR A 30 0.28 -0.46 -1.90
C TYR A 30 0.71 -1.81 -1.30
N PRO A 31 0.54 -1.99 0.03
CA PRO A 31 0.99 -3.19 0.74
C PRO A 31 0.01 -4.36 0.61
N ASP A 32 0.52 -5.55 0.89
CA ASP A 32 -0.27 -6.77 1.06
C ASP A 32 -1.13 -7.11 -0.18
N PRO A 33 -0.52 -7.21 -1.39
CA PRO A 33 -1.27 -7.37 -2.62
C PRO A 33 -2.01 -8.70 -2.68
N SER A 34 -3.31 -8.65 -2.96
CA SER A 34 -4.14 -9.80 -3.34
C SER A 34 -4.51 -9.67 -4.80
N VAL A 35 -4.08 -10.62 -5.63
CA VAL A 35 -4.28 -10.62 -7.08
C VAL A 35 -5.22 -11.76 -7.48
N LEU A 36 -6.30 -11.40 -8.19
CA LEU A 36 -7.28 -12.31 -8.77
C LEU A 36 -7.16 -12.31 -10.29
N LYS A 37 -7.05 -13.49 -10.90
CA LYS A 37 -7.25 -13.71 -12.35
C LYS A 37 -8.69 -14.12 -12.61
N ASP A 38 -9.38 -13.38 -13.49
CA ASP A 38 -10.76 -13.67 -13.90
C ASP A 38 -10.84 -13.66 -15.45
N GLY A 39 -10.60 -14.82 -16.05
CA GLY A 39 -10.45 -14.94 -17.49
C GLY A 39 -9.20 -14.21 -17.99
N ASP A 40 -9.40 -13.20 -18.84
CA ASP A 40 -8.34 -12.34 -19.38
C ASP A 40 -8.13 -11.06 -18.53
N ASP A 41 -8.91 -10.89 -17.48
CA ASP A 41 -8.85 -9.75 -16.58
C ASP A 41 -8.12 -10.10 -15.29
N TYR A 42 -7.39 -9.13 -14.74
CA TYR A 42 -6.72 -9.22 -13.45
C TYR A 42 -7.23 -8.11 -12.55
N TYR A 43 -7.50 -8.46 -11.32
CA TYR A 43 -7.90 -7.50 -10.28
C TYR A 43 -6.94 -7.59 -9.11
N MET A 44 -6.59 -6.44 -8.54
CA MET A 44 -5.70 -6.37 -7.38
C MET A 44 -6.26 -5.42 -6.34
N THR A 45 -6.04 -5.73 -5.08
CA THR A 45 -6.37 -4.86 -3.96
C THR A 45 -5.34 -5.01 -2.86
N HIS A 46 -5.31 -4.04 -1.93
CA HIS A 46 -4.29 -3.88 -0.90
C HIS A 46 -4.93 -3.55 0.44
N SER A 47 -4.16 -3.58 1.53
CA SER A 47 -4.61 -3.11 2.85
C SER A 47 -5.15 -1.69 2.77
N ALA A 48 -6.28 -1.45 3.42
CA ALA A 48 -6.94 -0.14 3.48
C ALA A 48 -6.67 0.61 4.80
N PHE A 49 -6.27 -0.10 5.85
CA PHE A 49 -6.04 0.44 7.19
C PHE A 49 -7.19 1.31 7.69
N ASN A 50 -6.89 2.54 8.11
CA ASN A 50 -7.84 3.54 8.60
C ASN A 50 -8.29 4.53 7.52
N TYR A 51 -8.01 4.26 6.23
CA TYR A 51 -8.35 5.14 5.12
C TYR A 51 -9.70 4.75 4.50
N LEU A 52 -10.64 5.71 4.45
CA LEU A 52 -12.02 5.46 4.00
C LEU A 52 -12.46 6.46 2.90
N PRO A 53 -13.19 5.98 1.87
CA PRO A 53 -13.70 4.63 1.67
C PRO A 53 -12.54 3.62 1.52
N GLY A 54 -12.81 2.36 1.91
CA GLY A 54 -11.80 1.33 2.13
C GLY A 54 -11.05 0.82 0.90
N PHE A 55 -11.07 -0.49 0.70
CA PHE A 55 -10.25 -1.17 -0.30
C PHE A 55 -10.45 -0.62 -1.71
N LEU A 56 -9.37 -0.19 -2.35
CA LEU A 56 -9.36 0.18 -3.77
C LEU A 56 -9.09 -1.06 -4.61
N ILE A 57 -9.95 -1.34 -5.56
CA ILE A 57 -9.77 -2.41 -6.54
C ILE A 57 -9.17 -1.82 -7.80
N TRP A 58 -8.10 -2.45 -8.27
CA TRP A 58 -7.41 -2.15 -9.52
C TRP A 58 -7.70 -3.20 -10.56
N HIS A 59 -7.70 -2.83 -11.82
CA HIS A 59 -7.87 -3.70 -12.98
C HIS A 59 -6.66 -3.64 -13.90
N SER A 60 -6.31 -4.78 -14.50
CA SER A 60 -5.30 -4.90 -15.54
C SER A 60 -5.66 -6.00 -16.51
N ARG A 61 -5.12 -5.95 -17.74
CA ARG A 61 -5.17 -7.06 -18.72
C ARG A 61 -3.82 -7.72 -18.96
N ASP A 62 -2.77 -7.19 -18.37
CA ASP A 62 -1.40 -7.64 -18.63
C ASP A 62 -0.51 -7.74 -17.39
N LEU A 63 -1.04 -7.44 -16.18
CA LEU A 63 -0.34 -7.32 -14.91
C LEU A 63 0.63 -6.12 -14.82
N LEU A 64 0.75 -5.32 -15.85
CA LEU A 64 1.72 -4.21 -15.93
C LEU A 64 1.06 -2.84 -15.88
N HIS A 65 -0.11 -2.70 -16.51
CA HIS A 65 -0.88 -1.46 -16.56
C HIS A 65 -2.11 -1.61 -15.68
N TRP A 66 -2.17 -0.80 -14.62
CA TRP A 66 -3.23 -0.89 -13.61
C TRP A 66 -4.06 0.39 -13.56
N GLU A 67 -5.37 0.24 -13.64
CA GLU A 67 -6.34 1.33 -13.55
C GLU A 67 -7.27 1.12 -12.35
N PRO A 68 -7.62 2.19 -11.59
CA PRO A 68 -8.55 2.08 -10.49
C PRO A 68 -9.98 1.83 -11.00
N VAL A 69 -10.67 0.87 -10.39
CA VAL A 69 -12.02 0.45 -10.77
C VAL A 69 -13.07 1.02 -9.83
N CYS A 70 -12.98 0.65 -8.56
CA CYS A 70 -13.92 1.07 -7.54
C CYS A 70 -13.29 0.98 -6.15
N ARG A 71 -13.92 1.63 -5.18
CA ARG A 71 -13.66 1.37 -3.78
C ARG A 71 -14.77 0.52 -3.18
N VAL A 72 -14.38 -0.44 -2.36
CA VAL A 72 -15.32 -1.22 -1.56
C VAL A 72 -15.76 -0.35 -0.39
N ASP A 73 -16.91 0.28 -0.56
CA ASP A 73 -17.49 1.22 0.40
C ASP A 73 -18.45 0.47 1.33
N GLY A 74 -17.89 -0.26 2.27
CA GLY A 74 -18.63 -0.94 3.34
C GLY A 74 -18.62 -0.15 4.65
N ALA A 75 -19.40 -0.59 5.64
CA ALA A 75 -19.30 -0.05 6.98
C ALA A 75 -17.88 -0.23 7.52
N TRP A 76 -17.33 0.80 8.17
CA TRP A 76 -16.02 0.69 8.77
C TRP A 76 -16.03 -0.26 9.97
N THR A 77 -15.21 -1.31 9.88
CA THR A 77 -15.11 -2.38 10.89
C THR A 77 -13.85 -2.25 11.75
N GLY A 78 -13.10 -1.16 11.58
CA GLY A 78 -11.81 -0.89 12.20
C GLY A 78 -10.69 -0.77 11.16
N SER A 79 -9.44 -0.75 11.59
CA SER A 79 -8.28 -0.78 10.68
C SER A 79 -8.34 -2.07 9.86
N ALA A 80 -8.53 -1.95 8.55
CA ALA A 80 -8.73 -3.08 7.64
C ALA A 80 -7.42 -3.42 6.94
N TRP A 81 -6.87 -4.60 7.26
CA TRP A 81 -5.56 -5.04 6.79
C TRP A 81 -5.66 -5.96 5.59
N ALA A 82 -4.63 -6.74 5.34
CA ALA A 82 -4.41 -7.57 4.17
C ALA A 82 -5.66 -8.32 3.68
N PRO A 83 -6.21 -7.97 2.52
CA PRO A 83 -7.40 -8.60 1.97
C PRO A 83 -7.08 -9.88 1.21
N ASP A 84 -8.13 -10.66 0.94
CA ASP A 84 -8.13 -11.72 -0.05
C ASP A 84 -9.31 -11.55 -1.00
N LEU A 85 -9.02 -11.17 -2.25
CA LEU A 85 -10.01 -10.98 -3.31
C LEU A 85 -10.15 -12.27 -4.13
N GLN A 86 -11.33 -12.86 -4.14
CA GLN A 86 -11.59 -14.13 -4.81
C GLN A 86 -12.87 -14.07 -5.64
N LYS A 87 -12.99 -14.94 -6.65
CA LYS A 87 -14.23 -15.16 -7.39
C LYS A 87 -14.62 -16.62 -7.33
N VAL A 88 -15.84 -16.92 -6.89
CA VAL A 88 -16.39 -18.28 -6.85
C VAL A 88 -17.70 -18.29 -7.60
N GLY A 89 -17.73 -19.00 -8.71
CA GLY A 89 -18.84 -18.93 -9.66
C GLY A 89 -19.00 -17.53 -10.25
N ASP A 90 -20.14 -16.91 -10.02
CA ASP A 90 -20.47 -15.56 -10.49
C ASP A 90 -20.38 -14.48 -9.40
N THR A 91 -19.75 -14.80 -8.27
CA THR A 91 -19.71 -13.92 -7.09
C THR A 91 -18.28 -13.61 -6.71
N TYR A 92 -17.97 -12.31 -6.54
CA TYR A 92 -16.75 -11.83 -5.96
C TYR A 92 -16.87 -11.79 -4.44
N TYR A 93 -15.81 -12.16 -3.75
CA TYR A 93 -15.64 -12.18 -2.31
C TYR A 93 -14.40 -11.39 -1.94
N LEU A 94 -14.52 -10.50 -0.97
CA LEU A 94 -13.38 -9.84 -0.36
C LEU A 94 -13.38 -10.15 1.12
N TYR A 95 -12.45 -11.04 1.53
CA TYR A 95 -12.19 -11.36 2.93
C TYR A 95 -11.12 -10.42 3.47
N TYR A 96 -11.26 -9.95 4.70
CA TYR A 96 -10.28 -9.06 5.32
C TYR A 96 -10.36 -9.09 6.84
N PRO A 97 -9.22 -8.89 7.57
CA PRO A 97 -9.22 -8.76 9.01
C PRO A 97 -9.44 -7.30 9.42
N ALA A 98 -10.28 -7.10 10.43
CA ALA A 98 -10.46 -5.83 11.11
C ALA A 98 -11.06 -6.04 12.51
N GLY A 99 -10.66 -5.22 13.50
CA GLY A 99 -11.24 -5.28 14.84
C GLY A 99 -11.05 -6.62 15.57
N GLY A 100 -10.03 -7.42 15.19
CA GLY A 100 -9.68 -8.70 15.84
C GLY A 100 -10.45 -9.92 15.29
N THR A 101 -11.19 -9.75 14.20
CA THR A 101 -11.93 -10.82 13.49
C THR A 101 -11.78 -10.66 11.98
N ASN A 102 -12.18 -11.68 11.22
CA ASN A 102 -12.25 -11.63 9.76
C ASN A 102 -13.68 -11.32 9.29
N TRP A 103 -13.76 -10.50 8.27
CA TRP A 103 -15.00 -10.04 7.64
C TRP A 103 -15.03 -10.49 6.19
N VAL A 104 -16.23 -10.54 5.61
CA VAL A 104 -16.41 -10.75 4.18
C VAL A 104 -17.47 -9.81 3.63
N VAL A 105 -17.21 -9.26 2.44
CA VAL A 105 -18.18 -8.58 1.59
C VAL A 105 -18.25 -9.27 0.24
N THR A 106 -19.40 -9.20 -0.43
CA THR A 106 -19.61 -9.87 -1.71
C THR A 106 -20.22 -8.93 -2.74
N ALA A 107 -19.97 -9.21 -4.02
CA ALA A 107 -20.61 -8.53 -5.14
C ALA A 107 -20.81 -9.47 -6.34
N LYS A 108 -21.80 -9.21 -7.19
CA LYS A 108 -22.00 -9.90 -8.46
C LYS A 108 -21.23 -9.25 -9.60
N ASP A 109 -20.92 -7.98 -9.47
CA ASP A 109 -20.11 -7.21 -10.38
C ASP A 109 -18.92 -6.64 -9.58
N ILE A 110 -17.73 -6.66 -10.13
CA ILE A 110 -16.53 -6.14 -9.47
C ILE A 110 -16.65 -4.65 -9.13
N HIS A 111 -17.42 -3.90 -9.91
CA HIS A 111 -17.74 -2.48 -9.64
C HIS A 111 -18.72 -2.27 -8.48
N GLY A 112 -19.30 -3.36 -7.96
CA GLY A 112 -20.33 -3.35 -6.94
C GLY A 112 -21.79 -3.34 -7.49
N PRO A 113 -22.79 -3.06 -6.66
CA PRO A 113 -22.62 -2.73 -5.25
C PRO A 113 -22.09 -3.91 -4.43
N TRP A 114 -21.19 -3.62 -3.51
CA TRP A 114 -20.70 -4.58 -2.52
C TRP A 114 -21.68 -4.67 -1.35
N SER A 115 -21.81 -5.86 -0.77
CA SER A 115 -22.69 -6.11 0.37
C SER A 115 -22.19 -5.39 1.65
N GLU A 116 -23.07 -5.30 2.65
CA GLU A 116 -22.64 -4.99 4.01
C GLU A 116 -21.65 -6.06 4.52
N PRO A 117 -20.67 -5.67 5.37
CA PRO A 117 -19.73 -6.59 5.95
C PRO A 117 -20.36 -7.65 6.85
N ILE A 118 -19.98 -8.91 6.67
CA ILE A 118 -20.42 -10.04 7.49
C ILE A 118 -19.23 -10.45 8.37
N ASP A 119 -19.41 -10.44 9.69
CA ASP A 119 -18.42 -10.92 10.66
C ASP A 119 -18.42 -12.46 10.68
N LEU A 120 -17.31 -13.04 10.23
CA LEU A 120 -17.11 -14.51 10.26
C LEU A 120 -16.78 -15.05 11.64
N LYS A 121 -16.42 -14.18 12.59
CA LYS A 121 -15.96 -14.52 13.95
C LYS A 121 -14.74 -15.45 13.97
N ILE A 122 -13.95 -15.41 12.91
CA ILE A 122 -12.70 -16.14 12.75
C ILE A 122 -11.56 -15.21 13.14
N ARG A 123 -10.72 -15.63 14.08
CA ARG A 123 -9.55 -14.88 14.53
C ARG A 123 -8.35 -15.10 13.59
N GLY A 124 -7.32 -14.30 13.78
CA GLY A 124 -6.12 -14.27 12.95
C GLY A 124 -6.20 -13.15 11.92
N ILE A 125 -5.08 -12.86 11.26
CA ILE A 125 -4.98 -11.86 10.21
C ILE A 125 -4.71 -12.56 8.87
N ASP A 126 -4.74 -11.78 7.78
CA ASP A 126 -4.34 -12.20 6.44
C ASP A 126 -5.13 -13.42 5.94
N PRO A 127 -6.44 -13.30 5.73
CA PRO A 127 -7.23 -14.41 5.24
C PRO A 127 -6.77 -14.86 3.84
N GLY A 128 -6.90 -16.16 3.58
CA GLY A 128 -6.70 -16.75 2.25
C GLY A 128 -7.74 -17.84 2.00
N LEU A 129 -8.66 -17.60 1.06
CA LEU A 129 -9.68 -18.55 0.69
C LEU A 129 -9.12 -19.64 -0.23
N ILE A 130 -9.51 -20.87 -0.01
CA ILE A 130 -9.41 -21.94 -1.01
C ILE A 130 -10.74 -22.64 -1.20
N VAL A 131 -11.08 -22.92 -2.45
CA VAL A 131 -12.20 -23.78 -2.82
C VAL A 131 -11.61 -25.08 -3.36
N THR A 132 -11.95 -26.20 -2.72
CA THR A 132 -11.46 -27.51 -3.16
C THR A 132 -12.15 -27.96 -4.46
N PRO A 133 -11.59 -28.96 -5.18
CA PRO A 133 -12.24 -29.52 -6.36
C PRO A 133 -13.67 -30.04 -6.10
N GLU A 134 -13.98 -30.43 -4.86
CA GLU A 134 -15.32 -30.87 -4.42
C GLU A 134 -16.25 -29.70 -4.07
N GLY A 135 -15.77 -28.45 -4.19
CA GLY A 135 -16.53 -27.24 -3.91
C GLY A 135 -16.58 -26.83 -2.43
N LYS A 136 -15.82 -27.49 -1.55
CA LYS A 136 -15.70 -27.09 -0.14
C LYS A 136 -14.81 -25.88 0.01
N ARG A 137 -15.15 -25.01 0.96
CA ARG A 137 -14.46 -23.74 1.20
C ARG A 137 -13.74 -23.76 2.54
N TYR A 138 -12.53 -23.23 2.53
CA TYR A 138 -11.70 -23.11 3.72
C TYR A 138 -11.03 -21.75 3.74
N LEU A 139 -11.02 -21.12 4.90
CA LEU A 139 -10.29 -19.86 5.13
C LEU A 139 -9.04 -20.14 5.94
N PHE A 140 -7.90 -19.87 5.36
CA PHE A 140 -6.62 -19.87 6.06
C PHE A 140 -6.40 -18.49 6.69
N THR A 141 -5.71 -18.45 7.84
CA THR A 141 -5.28 -17.21 8.50
C THR A 141 -3.86 -17.39 9.05
N SER A 142 -3.26 -16.28 9.49
CA SER A 142 -1.91 -16.27 10.09
C SER A 142 -1.72 -17.35 11.15
N GLY A 143 -0.47 -17.80 11.32
CA GLY A 143 -0.10 -18.85 12.26
C GLY A 143 -0.40 -20.27 11.76
N GLY A 144 -0.67 -20.43 10.45
CA GLY A 144 -0.94 -21.74 9.84
C GLY A 144 -2.30 -22.33 10.25
N LEU A 145 -3.28 -21.46 10.47
CA LEU A 145 -4.63 -21.84 10.89
C LEU A 145 -5.55 -22.02 9.69
N VAL A 146 -6.48 -22.97 9.77
CA VAL A 146 -7.54 -23.19 8.79
C VAL A 146 -8.90 -23.34 9.47
N THR A 147 -9.92 -22.73 8.89
CA THR A 147 -11.31 -22.81 9.33
C THR A 147 -12.18 -23.24 8.16
N PRO A 148 -12.97 -24.32 8.26
CA PRO A 148 -13.96 -24.66 7.24
C PRO A 148 -15.06 -23.60 7.20
N LEU A 149 -15.49 -23.24 5.99
CA LEU A 149 -16.60 -22.31 5.78
C LEU A 149 -17.85 -23.03 5.28
N THR A 150 -19.00 -22.39 5.45
CA THR A 150 -20.25 -22.78 4.79
C THR A 150 -20.10 -22.78 3.27
N ASP A 151 -20.99 -23.47 2.55
CA ASP A 151 -20.92 -23.60 1.09
C ASP A 151 -21.03 -22.23 0.36
N ASP A 152 -21.65 -21.24 0.97
CA ASP A 152 -21.71 -19.87 0.49
C ASP A 152 -20.49 -19.00 0.89
N GLY A 153 -19.65 -19.50 1.81
CA GLY A 153 -18.45 -18.80 2.28
C GLY A 153 -18.70 -17.66 3.26
N LEU A 154 -19.93 -17.54 3.81
CA LEU A 154 -20.33 -16.39 4.61
C LEU A 154 -20.34 -16.65 6.12
N ALA A 155 -20.00 -17.87 6.54
CA ALA A 155 -19.90 -18.25 7.95
C ALA A 155 -18.88 -19.36 8.17
N SER A 156 -18.38 -19.49 9.39
CA SER A 156 -17.64 -20.68 9.83
C SER A 156 -18.55 -21.91 9.87
N ALA A 157 -18.08 -23.05 9.37
CA ALA A 157 -18.77 -24.33 9.38
C ALA A 157 -18.15 -25.34 10.35
N GLY A 158 -17.11 -24.96 11.10
CA GLY A 158 -16.43 -25.84 12.05
C GLY A 158 -15.38 -25.09 12.88
N GLU A 159 -14.61 -25.86 13.62
CA GLU A 159 -13.55 -25.33 14.47
C GLU A 159 -12.33 -24.92 13.63
N THR A 160 -11.57 -23.96 14.13
CA THR A 160 -10.28 -23.57 13.58
C THR A 160 -9.21 -24.54 14.04
N GLU A 161 -8.44 -25.07 13.10
CA GLU A 161 -7.35 -26.00 13.38
C GLU A 161 -6.00 -25.42 12.93
N LYS A 162 -4.93 -25.74 13.67
CA LYS A 162 -3.57 -25.44 13.23
C LYS A 162 -3.04 -26.58 12.39
N VAL A 163 -2.66 -26.30 11.14
CA VAL A 163 -2.29 -27.33 10.15
C VAL A 163 -0.89 -27.16 9.59
N TYR A 164 -0.25 -26.02 9.86
CA TYR A 164 1.09 -25.71 9.35
C TYR A 164 1.89 -24.89 10.36
N GLU A 165 3.20 -25.21 10.49
CA GLU A 165 4.08 -24.55 11.47
C GLU A 165 5.02 -23.53 10.83
N GLY A 166 5.05 -23.44 9.51
CA GLY A 166 5.98 -22.60 8.76
C GLY A 166 7.23 -23.35 8.28
N TRP A 167 8.10 -22.63 7.62
CA TRP A 167 9.40 -23.09 7.20
C TRP A 167 10.47 -22.66 8.21
N GLU A 168 11.33 -23.57 8.63
CA GLU A 168 12.45 -23.25 9.52
C GLU A 168 13.59 -22.61 8.71
N TYR A 169 13.67 -21.27 8.72
CA TYR A 169 14.80 -20.56 8.13
C TYR A 169 16.04 -20.57 9.03
N PRO A 170 17.24 -20.31 8.49
CA PRO A 170 18.47 -20.28 9.27
C PRO A 170 18.40 -19.33 10.47
N GLN A 171 18.77 -19.81 11.65
CA GLN A 171 18.66 -19.06 12.92
C GLN A 171 19.54 -17.81 12.98
N GLU A 172 20.57 -17.75 12.15
CA GLU A 172 21.48 -16.60 12.04
C GLU A 172 20.92 -15.46 11.19
N TRP A 173 19.73 -15.65 10.54
CA TRP A 173 19.09 -14.59 9.78
C TRP A 173 18.50 -13.54 10.71
N ASP A 174 18.72 -12.28 10.37
CA ASP A 174 18.18 -11.15 11.11
C ASP A 174 16.72 -10.91 10.70
N THR A 175 15.81 -11.31 11.56
CA THR A 175 14.35 -11.24 11.36
C THR A 175 13.67 -10.60 12.56
N GLU A 176 12.51 -9.98 12.35
CA GLU A 176 11.69 -9.42 13.43
C GLU A 176 11.11 -10.53 14.34
N CYS A 177 10.57 -11.58 13.71
CA CYS A 177 9.88 -12.69 14.37
C CYS A 177 9.66 -13.84 13.37
N MET A 178 9.14 -14.99 13.82
CA MET A 178 8.66 -16.02 12.89
C MET A 178 7.53 -15.48 12.00
N CYS A 179 6.53 -14.85 12.59
CA CYS A 179 5.44 -14.13 11.92
C CYS A 179 4.89 -14.87 10.69
N LEU A 180 4.48 -16.12 10.86
CA LEU A 180 3.85 -16.88 9.78
C LEU A 180 2.49 -16.25 9.43
N GLU A 181 2.41 -15.61 8.26
CA GLU A 181 1.26 -14.81 7.83
C GLU A 181 1.04 -14.89 6.30
N SER A 182 0.07 -14.14 5.76
CA SER A 182 -0.18 -14.06 4.31
C SER A 182 -0.45 -15.43 3.64
N PRO A 183 -1.32 -16.30 4.15
CA PRO A 183 -1.59 -17.57 3.48
C PRO A 183 -2.41 -17.34 2.21
N LYS A 184 -1.80 -17.50 1.05
CA LYS A 184 -2.47 -17.51 -0.25
C LYS A 184 -2.37 -18.89 -0.86
N LEU A 185 -3.51 -19.45 -1.27
CA LEU A 185 -3.58 -20.83 -1.73
C LEU A 185 -3.87 -20.92 -3.21
N THR A 186 -3.12 -21.81 -3.88
CA THR A 186 -3.28 -22.12 -5.30
C THR A 186 -3.40 -23.63 -5.47
N TRP A 187 -4.44 -24.09 -6.19
CA TRP A 187 -4.54 -25.48 -6.61
C TRP A 187 -3.83 -25.64 -7.96
N HIS A 188 -2.82 -26.52 -8.00
CA HIS A 188 -2.05 -26.82 -9.21
C HIS A 188 -1.58 -28.28 -9.22
N ASP A 189 -1.77 -28.99 -10.33
CA ASP A 189 -1.30 -30.35 -10.56
C ASP A 189 -1.55 -31.35 -9.39
N GLY A 190 -2.75 -31.26 -8.79
CA GLY A 190 -3.16 -32.17 -7.72
C GLY A 190 -2.63 -31.87 -6.35
N TYR A 191 -2.07 -30.66 -6.15
CA TYR A 191 -1.62 -30.17 -4.86
C TYR A 191 -2.23 -28.80 -4.54
N TYR A 192 -2.43 -28.54 -3.28
CA TYR A 192 -2.59 -27.21 -2.71
C TYR A 192 -1.20 -26.64 -2.47
N TYR A 193 -0.91 -25.47 -3.02
CA TYR A 193 0.28 -24.70 -2.73
C TYR A 193 -0.10 -23.55 -1.79
N LEU A 194 0.55 -23.52 -0.63
CA LEU A 194 0.42 -22.45 0.35
C LEU A 194 1.62 -21.54 0.19
N THR A 195 1.38 -20.36 -0.40
CA THR A 195 2.32 -19.25 -0.42
C THR A 195 2.10 -18.44 0.84
N SER A 196 3.12 -18.30 1.67
CA SER A 196 3.03 -17.59 2.95
C SER A 196 4.16 -16.57 3.07
N ALA A 197 4.06 -15.70 4.05
CA ALA A 197 5.15 -14.84 4.47
C ALA A 197 5.66 -15.27 5.85
N GLU A 198 6.94 -15.04 6.08
CA GLU A 198 7.62 -15.23 7.36
C GLU A 198 8.60 -14.08 7.62
N GLY A 199 9.07 -13.94 8.86
CA GLY A 199 10.10 -12.98 9.27
C GLY A 199 9.56 -11.63 9.73
N GLY A 200 8.32 -11.28 9.43
CA GLY A 200 7.71 -10.00 9.73
C GLY A 200 8.11 -8.87 8.77
N THR A 201 7.20 -7.94 8.51
CA THR A 201 7.39 -6.85 7.53
C THR A 201 8.12 -5.62 8.10
N ALA A 202 8.24 -5.53 9.42
CA ALA A 202 8.95 -4.45 10.11
C ALA A 202 10.39 -4.89 10.52
N GLY A 203 11.09 -4.03 11.29
CA GLY A 203 12.40 -4.36 11.84
C GLY A 203 13.51 -4.39 10.81
N PRO A 204 14.33 -5.46 10.78
CA PRO A 204 15.49 -5.54 9.90
C PRO A 204 15.14 -5.55 8.41
N ALA A 205 16.02 -5.00 7.58
CA ALA A 205 15.88 -4.98 6.13
C ALA A 205 15.69 -6.37 5.51
N THR A 206 16.27 -7.39 6.13
CA THR A 206 16.27 -8.79 5.69
C THR A 206 15.18 -9.63 6.36
N SER A 207 14.22 -9.01 7.04
CA SER A 207 13.26 -9.71 7.88
C SER A 207 12.26 -10.53 7.07
N HIS A 208 11.49 -9.87 6.22
CA HIS A 208 10.34 -10.49 5.55
C HIS A 208 10.75 -11.34 4.35
N MET A 209 10.00 -12.41 4.10
CA MET A 209 10.24 -13.32 2.98
C MET A 209 8.95 -14.00 2.50
N VAL A 210 8.94 -14.42 1.23
CA VAL A 210 7.89 -15.29 0.67
C VAL A 210 8.38 -16.73 0.71
N VAL A 211 7.60 -17.62 1.32
CA VAL A 211 7.87 -19.05 1.39
C VAL A 211 6.73 -19.87 0.78
N CYS A 212 6.99 -21.12 0.46
CA CYS A 212 6.04 -22.04 -0.14
C CYS A 212 6.05 -23.39 0.56
N ALA A 213 4.85 -23.93 0.77
CA ALA A 213 4.62 -25.33 1.12
C ALA A 213 3.54 -25.91 0.21
N ARG A 214 3.47 -27.26 0.09
CA ARG A 214 2.40 -27.94 -0.63
C ARG A 214 1.83 -29.12 0.14
N SER A 215 0.60 -29.47 -0.16
CA SER A 215 -0.07 -30.66 0.38
C SER A 215 -1.14 -31.19 -0.59
N LYS A 216 -1.51 -32.47 -0.44
CA LYS A 216 -2.67 -33.05 -1.14
C LYS A 216 -3.98 -32.82 -0.40
N SER A 217 -3.93 -32.30 0.82
CA SER A 217 -5.08 -31.99 1.65
C SER A 217 -4.92 -30.61 2.28
N VAL A 218 -6.01 -29.87 2.45
CA VAL A 218 -6.02 -28.60 3.17
C VAL A 218 -5.59 -28.73 4.62
N TYR A 219 -5.70 -29.92 5.19
CA TYR A 219 -5.27 -30.25 6.55
C TYR A 219 -3.82 -30.76 6.63
N GLY A 220 -3.12 -30.83 5.52
CA GLY A 220 -1.76 -31.35 5.48
C GLY A 220 -1.70 -32.89 5.34
N PRO A 221 -0.54 -33.52 5.60
CA PRO A 221 0.69 -32.85 6.01
C PRO A 221 1.24 -31.94 4.93
N TRP A 222 1.79 -30.79 5.35
CA TRP A 222 2.42 -29.82 4.47
C TRP A 222 3.91 -30.11 4.30
N GLU A 223 4.39 -30.10 3.07
CA GLU A 223 5.78 -30.27 2.69
C GLU A 223 6.35 -28.88 2.30
N ASN A 224 7.44 -28.46 2.91
CA ASN A 224 8.11 -27.22 2.59
C ASN A 224 8.88 -27.30 1.27
N SER A 225 8.84 -26.25 0.47
CA SER A 225 9.60 -26.16 -0.77
C SER A 225 11.10 -26.23 -0.52
N PRO A 226 11.85 -27.05 -1.30
CA PRO A 226 13.31 -27.05 -1.25
C PRO A 226 13.92 -25.75 -1.82
N TYR A 227 13.09 -24.89 -2.42
CA TYR A 227 13.48 -23.61 -3.02
C TYR A 227 13.19 -22.40 -2.11
N ASN A 228 12.73 -22.64 -0.87
CA ASN A 228 12.51 -21.54 0.09
C ASN A 228 13.83 -20.86 0.48
N PRO A 229 13.80 -19.53 0.67
CA PRO A 229 12.69 -18.62 0.41
C PRO A 229 12.52 -18.35 -1.09
N ILE A 230 11.27 -18.24 -1.55
CA ILE A 230 10.96 -17.90 -2.95
C ILE A 230 11.41 -16.49 -3.28
N VAL A 231 11.10 -15.53 -2.37
CA VAL A 231 11.54 -14.12 -2.46
C VAL A 231 12.10 -13.70 -1.11
N HIS A 232 13.24 -13.03 -1.11
CA HIS A 232 13.90 -12.55 0.11
C HIS A 232 14.86 -11.39 -0.18
N THR A 233 15.09 -10.55 0.83
CA THR A 233 16.14 -9.54 0.84
C THR A 233 17.35 -10.07 1.59
N TYR A 234 18.48 -10.22 0.91
CA TYR A 234 19.69 -10.86 1.48
C TYR A 234 20.69 -9.86 2.09
N SER A 235 20.51 -8.56 1.88
CA SER A 235 21.39 -7.51 2.40
C SER A 235 20.66 -6.20 2.59
N ALA A 236 21.00 -5.46 3.64
CA ALA A 236 20.54 -4.09 3.83
C ALA A 236 21.03 -3.11 2.75
N ASP A 237 22.02 -3.49 1.95
CA ASP A 237 22.46 -2.71 0.79
C ASP A 237 21.51 -2.84 -0.42
N ASN A 238 20.62 -3.85 -0.43
CA ASN A 238 19.65 -4.01 -1.49
C ASN A 238 18.65 -2.84 -1.50
N LYS A 239 18.18 -2.45 -2.67
CA LYS A 239 17.19 -1.37 -2.83
C LYS A 239 15.89 -1.67 -2.09
N TRP A 240 15.43 -2.91 -2.15
CA TRP A 240 14.15 -3.35 -1.64
C TRP A 240 14.30 -4.15 -0.36
N TRP A 241 13.72 -3.65 0.73
CA TRP A 241 13.76 -4.24 2.06
C TRP A 241 12.47 -4.98 2.40
N SER A 242 12.57 -6.00 3.24
CA SER A 242 11.43 -6.75 3.79
C SER A 242 10.46 -7.20 2.69
N LYS A 243 10.97 -7.90 1.69
CA LYS A 243 10.18 -8.48 0.59
C LYS A 243 9.33 -9.63 1.11
N GLY A 244 8.01 -9.50 1.10
CA GLY A 244 7.11 -10.53 1.60
C GLY A 244 5.66 -10.33 1.18
N HIS A 245 4.76 -11.08 1.80
CA HIS A 245 3.32 -11.05 1.56
C HIS A 245 2.96 -11.29 0.09
N GLY A 246 3.33 -12.49 -0.41
CA GLY A 246 3.23 -12.82 -1.83
C GLY A 246 1.93 -13.48 -2.26
N THR A 247 1.44 -13.13 -3.44
CA THR A 247 0.40 -13.84 -4.19
C THR A 247 0.99 -14.32 -5.50
N ILE A 248 0.82 -15.60 -5.86
CA ILE A 248 1.23 -16.09 -7.18
C ILE A 248 0.08 -16.01 -8.17
N VAL A 249 0.37 -15.67 -9.42
CA VAL A 249 -0.62 -15.51 -10.49
C VAL A 249 -0.05 -15.92 -11.84
N GLU A 250 -0.88 -16.60 -12.63
CA GLU A 250 -0.55 -16.87 -14.04
C GLU A 250 -0.91 -15.65 -14.90
N GLY A 251 0.11 -15.05 -15.51
CA GLY A 251 -0.02 -13.91 -16.40
C GLY A 251 -0.34 -14.29 -17.83
N PRO A 252 -0.43 -13.30 -18.73
CA PRO A 252 -0.61 -13.54 -20.16
C PRO A 252 0.49 -14.44 -20.73
N GLY A 253 0.11 -15.33 -21.66
CA GLY A 253 1.06 -16.26 -22.27
C GLY A 253 1.52 -17.41 -21.39
N GLY A 254 0.93 -17.59 -20.19
CA GLY A 254 1.23 -18.70 -19.29
C GLY A 254 2.48 -18.48 -18.41
N GLN A 255 3.08 -17.29 -18.42
CA GLN A 255 4.16 -16.95 -17.51
C GLN A 255 3.59 -16.72 -16.11
N TRP A 256 4.14 -17.40 -15.10
CA TRP A 256 3.76 -17.20 -13.70
C TRP A 256 4.60 -16.14 -13.03
N TRP A 257 3.96 -15.44 -12.07
CA TRP A 257 4.54 -14.34 -11.33
C TRP A 257 4.23 -14.47 -9.85
N VAL A 258 5.12 -13.98 -9.01
CA VAL A 258 4.83 -13.67 -7.61
C VAL A 258 4.76 -12.15 -7.46
N VAL A 259 3.63 -11.66 -6.98
CA VAL A 259 3.37 -10.25 -6.65
C VAL A 259 3.46 -10.12 -5.14
N TYR A 260 4.26 -9.19 -4.65
CA TYR A 260 4.57 -9.04 -3.23
C TYR A 260 4.86 -7.58 -2.89
N HIS A 261 5.01 -7.25 -1.61
CA HIS A 261 5.40 -5.90 -1.22
C HIS A 261 6.86 -5.79 -0.74
N ALA A 262 7.40 -4.56 -0.76
CA ALA A 262 8.68 -4.24 -0.16
C ALA A 262 8.80 -2.74 0.15
N TYR A 263 9.63 -2.39 1.13
CA TYR A 263 10.04 -1.01 1.35
C TYR A 263 11.20 -0.63 0.42
N ASN A 264 11.20 0.63 -0.02
CA ASN A 264 12.38 1.24 -0.63
C ASN A 264 13.30 1.77 0.48
N LYS A 265 14.57 1.29 0.54
CA LYS A 265 15.52 1.70 1.58
C LYS A 265 15.79 3.21 1.65
N ASP A 266 15.70 3.88 0.49
CA ASP A 266 16.01 5.31 0.37
C ASP A 266 14.76 6.20 0.60
N ALA A 267 13.57 5.59 0.72
CA ALA A 267 12.30 6.29 0.96
C ALA A 267 11.35 5.42 1.81
N TYR A 268 11.80 5.03 3.00
CA TYR A 268 11.05 4.11 3.87
C TYR A 268 9.69 4.66 4.31
N SER A 269 9.58 5.99 4.51
CA SER A 269 8.33 6.67 4.83
C SER A 269 7.28 6.64 3.72
N LEU A 270 7.67 6.28 2.47
CA LEU A 270 6.75 6.12 1.35
C LEU A 270 5.81 4.92 1.52
N GLY A 271 6.14 3.98 2.40
CA GLY A 271 5.38 2.77 2.64
C GLY A 271 5.86 1.58 1.81
N ARG A 272 4.99 0.57 1.68
CA ARG A 272 5.30 -0.70 1.03
C ARG A 272 4.86 -0.71 -0.42
N ASN A 273 5.82 -0.68 -1.32
CA ASN A 273 5.58 -0.71 -2.76
C ASN A 273 5.18 -2.11 -3.20
N THR A 274 4.32 -2.24 -4.22
CA THR A 274 4.03 -3.54 -4.85
C THR A 274 5.02 -3.83 -5.96
N LEU A 275 5.64 -5.00 -5.88
CA LEU A 275 6.61 -5.51 -6.84
C LEU A 275 6.17 -6.86 -7.41
N MET A 276 6.81 -7.27 -8.51
CA MET A 276 6.56 -8.54 -9.17
C MET A 276 7.87 -9.18 -9.63
N GLU A 277 8.01 -10.49 -9.40
CA GLU A 277 9.11 -11.30 -9.91
C GLU A 277 8.56 -12.51 -10.70
N PRO A 278 9.26 -12.95 -11.79
CA PRO A 278 8.85 -14.14 -12.50
C PRO A 278 9.15 -15.40 -11.68
N ILE A 279 8.25 -16.38 -11.77
CA ILE A 279 8.45 -17.72 -11.22
C ILE A 279 8.26 -18.76 -12.32
N GLU A 280 8.89 -19.92 -12.15
CA GLU A 280 8.73 -21.08 -13.02
C GLU A 280 8.34 -22.31 -12.22
N TRP A 281 7.50 -23.17 -12.81
CA TRP A 281 7.22 -24.48 -12.28
C TRP A 281 8.34 -25.45 -12.67
N THR A 282 8.89 -26.14 -11.69
CA THR A 282 10.01 -27.08 -11.86
C THR A 282 9.50 -28.48 -12.17
N SER A 283 10.35 -29.35 -12.71
CA SER A 283 9.98 -30.74 -13.06
C SER A 283 9.63 -31.62 -11.85
N ASP A 284 10.04 -31.21 -10.64
CA ASP A 284 9.69 -31.89 -9.37
C ASP A 284 8.40 -31.32 -8.74
N GLY A 285 7.68 -30.46 -9.49
CA GLY A 285 6.38 -29.94 -9.14
C GLY A 285 6.40 -28.87 -8.06
N TRP A 286 7.45 -28.07 -8.01
CA TRP A 286 7.52 -26.85 -7.21
C TRP A 286 7.58 -25.62 -8.08
N TYR A 287 7.48 -24.44 -7.48
CA TYR A 287 7.83 -23.20 -8.18
C TYR A 287 9.00 -22.50 -7.47
N ARG A 288 9.74 -21.74 -8.25
CA ARG A 288 10.86 -20.92 -7.76
C ARG A 288 10.97 -19.61 -8.55
N SER A 289 11.63 -18.62 -7.98
CA SER A 289 11.96 -17.36 -8.64
C SER A 289 12.95 -17.56 -9.80
N VAL A 290 12.76 -16.85 -10.90
CA VAL A 290 13.64 -16.86 -12.08
C VAL A 290 14.46 -15.57 -12.09
N LYS A 291 15.81 -15.70 -12.10
CA LYS A 291 16.71 -14.54 -11.96
C LYS A 291 17.19 -13.95 -13.29
N ASP A 292 17.24 -14.74 -14.36
CA ASP A 292 17.87 -14.36 -15.62
C ASP A 292 16.86 -14.17 -16.77
N MET A 293 15.65 -13.70 -16.46
CA MET A 293 14.63 -13.39 -17.45
C MET A 293 14.60 -11.88 -17.73
N PRO A 294 14.53 -11.44 -19.00
CA PRO A 294 14.24 -10.05 -19.31
C PRO A 294 12.90 -9.63 -18.67
N LEU A 295 12.91 -8.56 -17.91
CA LEU A 295 11.70 -8.07 -17.24
C LEU A 295 11.00 -7.03 -18.10
N PRO A 296 9.66 -7.05 -18.13
CA PRO A 296 8.88 -5.98 -18.73
C PRO A 296 8.96 -4.70 -17.88
N GLU A 297 8.63 -3.58 -18.49
CA GLU A 297 8.41 -2.33 -17.77
C GLU A 297 6.93 -2.24 -17.34
N ALA A 298 6.69 -1.78 -16.11
CA ALA A 298 5.34 -1.47 -15.65
C ALA A 298 4.84 -0.17 -16.28
N GLY A 299 3.52 -0.06 -16.39
CA GLY A 299 2.88 1.18 -16.83
C GLY A 299 2.96 2.28 -15.78
N ASP A 300 2.72 3.51 -16.23
CA ASP A 300 2.63 4.66 -15.33
C ASP A 300 1.42 4.54 -14.40
N MET A 301 1.58 4.97 -13.16
CA MET A 301 0.45 5.10 -12.23
C MET A 301 -0.45 6.27 -12.62
N PRO A 302 -1.77 6.16 -12.42
CA PRO A 302 -2.68 7.28 -12.62
C PRO A 302 -2.29 8.50 -11.78
N GLY A 303 -2.45 9.71 -12.35
CA GLY A 303 -2.08 10.95 -11.70
C GLY A 303 -2.86 11.22 -10.41
N LEU A 304 -2.20 11.82 -9.43
CA LEU A 304 -2.78 12.16 -8.12
C LEU A 304 -3.31 13.60 -8.03
N SER A 305 -3.04 14.44 -9.03
CA SER A 305 -3.55 15.80 -9.09
C SER A 305 -5.07 15.84 -9.27
N ASP A 306 -5.74 16.85 -8.69
CA ASP A 306 -7.18 17.04 -8.78
C ASP A 306 -7.51 18.54 -8.79
N ASP A 307 -8.18 19.01 -9.81
CA ASP A 307 -8.63 20.41 -9.90
C ASP A 307 -9.99 20.66 -9.21
N PHE A 308 -10.62 19.57 -8.73
CA PHE A 308 -11.94 19.58 -8.07
C PHE A 308 -13.04 20.21 -8.91
N THR A 309 -12.99 20.05 -10.24
CA THR A 309 -14.00 20.58 -11.16
C THR A 309 -15.10 19.57 -11.51
N GLY A 310 -14.92 18.31 -11.13
CA GLY A 310 -15.88 17.23 -11.33
C GLY A 310 -17.14 17.32 -10.47
N SER A 311 -18.00 16.32 -10.59
CA SER A 311 -19.16 16.13 -9.73
C SER A 311 -18.93 15.13 -8.59
N GLN A 312 -17.80 14.45 -8.60
CA GLN A 312 -17.41 13.42 -7.62
C GLN A 312 -15.93 13.57 -7.28
N LEU A 313 -15.57 13.08 -6.11
CA LEU A 313 -14.17 12.99 -5.69
C LEU A 313 -13.42 11.98 -6.56
N GLY A 314 -12.16 12.28 -6.84
CA GLY A 314 -11.27 11.35 -7.52
C GLY A 314 -11.00 10.09 -6.68
N TRP A 315 -10.63 9.01 -7.36
CA TRP A 315 -10.34 7.70 -6.75
C TRP A 315 -9.21 7.75 -5.69
N GLN A 316 -8.28 8.70 -5.80
CA GLN A 316 -7.11 8.85 -4.95
C GLN A 316 -7.42 9.32 -3.52
N TRP A 317 -8.61 9.87 -3.29
CA TRP A 317 -8.94 10.49 -2.02
C TRP A 317 -9.55 9.53 -1.00
N THR A 318 -9.12 9.67 0.23
CA THR A 318 -9.63 8.94 1.40
C THR A 318 -9.68 9.87 2.62
N GLY A 319 -10.50 9.53 3.60
CA GLY A 319 -10.51 10.19 4.91
C GLY A 319 -9.80 9.36 5.96
N TRP A 320 -9.26 10.01 6.97
CA TRP A 320 -8.68 9.36 8.14
C TRP A 320 -9.76 8.95 9.14
N LYS A 321 -9.98 7.64 9.28
CA LYS A 321 -10.99 7.05 10.19
C LYS A 321 -12.43 7.46 9.93
N GLU A 322 -12.69 8.26 8.91
CA GLU A 322 -14.01 8.72 8.50
C GLU A 322 -14.18 8.63 7.00
N ASN A 323 -15.33 8.13 6.52
CA ASN A 323 -15.59 8.06 5.09
C ASN A 323 -15.81 9.47 4.52
N ILE A 324 -14.95 9.88 3.57
CA ILE A 324 -15.03 11.21 2.94
C ILE A 324 -16.34 11.44 2.19
N SER A 325 -16.97 10.38 1.68
CA SER A 325 -18.27 10.48 0.98
C SER A 325 -19.40 11.05 1.85
N ALA A 326 -19.22 10.98 3.19
CA ALA A 326 -20.22 11.50 4.12
C ALA A 326 -20.10 13.02 4.36
N TRP A 327 -18.98 13.66 4.03
CA TRP A 327 -18.75 15.06 4.41
C TRP A 327 -17.98 15.90 3.39
N ALA A 328 -17.17 15.35 2.51
CA ALA A 328 -16.51 16.10 1.46
C ALA A 328 -17.44 16.31 0.28
N THR A 329 -17.49 17.52 -0.25
CA THR A 329 -18.35 17.84 -1.42
C THR A 329 -17.56 18.59 -2.47
N VAL A 330 -17.73 18.20 -3.73
CA VAL A 330 -17.17 18.89 -4.89
C VAL A 330 -18.30 19.67 -5.58
N GLY A 331 -18.01 20.92 -5.96
CA GLY A 331 -18.96 21.79 -6.63
C GLY A 331 -18.28 22.82 -7.52
N ASN A 332 -19.04 23.82 -7.99
CA ASN A 332 -18.53 24.86 -8.88
C ASN A 332 -17.37 25.68 -8.28
N ASP A 333 -17.28 25.75 -6.96
CA ASP A 333 -16.24 26.49 -6.25
C ASP A 333 -15.06 25.62 -5.82
N GLY A 334 -15.00 24.37 -6.28
CA GLY A 334 -13.98 23.39 -5.92
C GLY A 334 -14.44 22.44 -4.81
N LEU A 335 -13.49 21.91 -4.03
CA LEU A 335 -13.71 21.01 -2.92
C LEU A 335 -14.10 21.80 -1.65
N SER A 336 -15.18 21.44 -1.01
CA SER A 336 -15.61 21.96 0.29
C SER A 336 -15.41 20.90 1.37
N LEU A 337 -14.61 21.23 2.39
CA LEU A 337 -14.40 20.40 3.57
C LEU A 337 -14.97 21.12 4.80
N PRO A 338 -16.00 20.54 5.47
CA PRO A 338 -16.52 21.11 6.71
C PRO A 338 -15.47 20.96 7.81
N GLY A 339 -15.25 22.04 8.57
CA GLY A 339 -14.32 22.03 9.69
C GLY A 339 -14.75 21.08 10.79
N LYS A 340 -13.78 20.53 11.52
CA LYS A 340 -13.95 19.71 12.71
C LYS A 340 -12.74 19.92 13.62
N GLY A 341 -12.95 19.92 14.93
CA GLY A 341 -11.86 20.02 15.90
C GLY A 341 -11.08 21.32 15.84
N SER A 342 -9.90 21.33 16.43
CA SER A 342 -9.05 22.52 16.56
C SER A 342 -7.58 22.29 16.19
N SER A 343 -7.26 21.08 15.76
CA SER A 343 -5.90 20.69 15.35
C SER A 343 -5.96 19.48 14.39
N PRO A 344 -4.85 19.12 13.72
CA PRO A 344 -4.80 17.91 12.91
C PRO A 344 -5.09 16.61 13.69
N LEU A 345 -5.04 16.64 15.02
CA LEU A 345 -5.32 15.47 15.89
C LEU A 345 -6.80 15.10 15.91
N ASP A 346 -7.68 16.09 15.81
CA ASP A 346 -9.13 15.94 15.94
C ASP A 346 -9.92 16.54 14.76
N GLY A 347 -9.19 17.05 13.77
CA GLY A 347 -9.73 17.69 12.58
C GLY A 347 -10.11 16.71 11.47
N ARG A 348 -10.66 17.26 10.39
CA ARG A 348 -10.89 16.47 9.18
C ARG A 348 -9.64 16.41 8.33
N LEU A 349 -9.29 15.19 7.94
CA LEU A 349 -8.17 14.91 7.06
C LEU A 349 -8.65 14.17 5.81
N MET A 350 -8.36 14.73 4.65
CA MET A 350 -8.59 14.11 3.36
C MET A 350 -7.24 13.85 2.70
N LEU A 351 -6.89 12.57 2.50
CA LEU A 351 -5.55 12.13 2.19
C LEU A 351 -5.48 11.45 0.82
N THR A 352 -4.33 11.60 0.18
CA THR A 352 -3.94 10.79 -0.98
C THR A 352 -2.64 10.06 -0.72
N THR A 353 -2.39 8.95 -1.42
CA THR A 353 -1.08 8.29 -1.38
C THR A 353 -0.02 9.19 -2.04
N ALA A 354 1.26 8.86 -1.85
CA ALA A 354 2.37 9.40 -2.62
C ALA A 354 3.02 8.26 -3.41
N ASN A 355 3.40 8.53 -4.65
CA ASN A 355 3.97 7.51 -5.55
C ASN A 355 5.47 7.76 -5.84
N ASP A 356 6.04 8.84 -5.34
CA ASP A 356 7.41 9.24 -5.63
C ASP A 356 8.22 9.42 -4.34
N GLU A 357 9.51 9.10 -4.41
CA GLU A 357 10.46 9.33 -3.31
C GLU A 357 10.59 10.82 -2.98
N GLN A 358 10.52 11.66 -4.00
CA GLN A 358 10.55 13.12 -3.88
C GLN A 358 9.44 13.73 -4.73
N TYR A 359 8.67 14.61 -4.13
CA TYR A 359 7.54 15.25 -4.81
C TYR A 359 7.24 16.65 -4.26
N THR A 360 6.50 17.41 -5.02
CA THR A 360 5.89 18.66 -4.60
C THR A 360 4.38 18.51 -4.62
N VAL A 361 3.72 18.90 -3.54
CA VAL A 361 2.26 19.07 -3.51
C VAL A 361 1.92 20.53 -3.24
N GLU A 362 0.90 21.00 -3.94
CA GLU A 362 0.41 22.38 -3.84
C GLU A 362 -1.11 22.39 -3.86
N VAL A 363 -1.72 23.32 -3.11
CA VAL A 363 -3.15 23.53 -3.09
C VAL A 363 -3.50 25.00 -2.90
N GLU A 364 -4.53 25.50 -3.60
CA GLU A 364 -5.17 26.78 -3.32
C GLU A 364 -6.24 26.58 -2.23
N VAL A 365 -6.17 27.41 -1.19
CA VAL A 365 -7.05 27.36 -0.02
C VAL A 365 -7.81 28.67 0.15
N ALA A 366 -9.12 28.57 0.45
CA ALA A 366 -9.94 29.71 0.88
C ALA A 366 -10.57 29.41 2.24
N ILE A 367 -10.19 30.22 3.24
CA ILE A 367 -10.57 30.09 4.64
C ILE A 367 -11.72 31.04 4.93
N PRO A 368 -12.82 30.62 5.58
CA PRO A 368 -13.88 31.50 6.06
C PRO A 368 -13.40 32.52 7.09
N GLU A 369 -14.24 33.52 7.39
CA GLU A 369 -13.82 34.66 8.22
C GLU A 369 -13.65 34.31 9.69
N LYS A 370 -14.41 33.34 10.20
CA LYS A 370 -14.40 32.95 11.61
C LYS A 370 -14.42 31.44 11.79
N ASP A 371 -13.80 30.99 12.88
CA ASP A 371 -13.88 29.64 13.43
C ASP A 371 -13.55 28.54 12.40
N SER A 372 -12.54 28.78 11.57
CA SER A 372 -12.06 27.80 10.59
C SER A 372 -10.54 27.87 10.43
N GLU A 373 -9.98 26.70 10.22
CA GLU A 373 -8.60 26.48 9.85
C GLU A 373 -8.54 25.57 8.62
N ALA A 374 -7.55 25.78 7.78
CA ALA A 374 -7.28 24.90 6.65
C ALA A 374 -5.78 24.72 6.46
N GLY A 375 -5.37 23.59 5.89
CA GLY A 375 -3.95 23.34 5.75
C GLY A 375 -3.61 22.22 4.76
N LEU A 376 -2.31 22.04 4.61
CA LEU A 376 -1.69 20.95 3.86
C LEU A 376 -0.61 20.33 4.72
N LEU A 377 -0.68 19.03 4.91
CA LEU A 377 0.20 18.27 5.78
C LEU A 377 0.78 17.07 5.01
N LEU A 378 1.91 16.57 5.48
CA LEU A 378 2.30 15.19 5.33
C LEU A 378 1.93 14.46 6.63
N PHE A 379 1.00 13.52 6.54
CA PHE A 379 0.40 12.85 7.68
C PHE A 379 0.68 11.35 7.64
N TYR A 380 1.31 10.83 8.71
CA TYR A 380 1.51 9.41 8.94
C TYR A 380 0.44 8.86 9.90
N CYS A 381 0.33 9.45 11.07
CA CYS A 381 -0.69 9.15 12.10
C CYS A 381 -0.81 10.35 13.06
N GLU A 382 -1.66 10.25 14.07
CA GLU A 382 -1.87 11.31 15.06
C GLU A 382 -0.60 11.68 15.86
N LYS A 383 0.42 10.82 15.85
CA LYS A 383 1.71 11.08 16.54
C LYS A 383 2.78 11.64 15.59
N ALA A 384 2.57 11.58 14.30
CA ALA A 384 3.59 11.89 13.30
C ALA A 384 2.97 12.55 12.07
N PHE A 385 3.04 13.86 12.01
CA PHE A 385 2.69 14.68 10.83
C PHE A 385 3.50 15.97 10.82
N ALA A 386 3.74 16.52 9.66
CA ALA A 386 4.40 17.81 9.48
C ALA A 386 3.71 18.60 8.37
N GLY A 387 3.78 19.93 8.41
CA GLY A 387 3.15 20.79 7.41
C GLY A 387 2.64 22.09 8.00
N VAL A 388 1.65 22.69 7.40
CA VAL A 388 1.09 23.96 7.84
C VAL A 388 -0.44 23.94 7.82
N ASN A 389 -1.05 24.47 8.87
CA ASN A 389 -2.41 24.97 8.83
C ASN A 389 -2.42 26.50 9.00
N CYS A 390 -3.51 27.12 8.64
CA CYS A 390 -3.69 28.55 8.78
C CYS A 390 -5.14 28.91 9.08
N ASP A 391 -5.30 29.97 9.85
CA ASP A 391 -6.52 30.73 9.98
C ASP A 391 -6.37 32.12 9.32
N SER A 392 -7.33 33.03 9.52
CA SER A 392 -7.25 34.39 8.98
C SER A 392 -6.17 35.27 9.59
N LYS A 393 -5.48 34.81 10.65
CA LYS A 393 -4.52 35.62 11.43
C LYS A 393 -3.14 34.98 11.51
N ASN A 394 -3.07 33.65 11.59
CA ASN A 394 -1.83 32.92 11.89
C ASN A 394 -1.62 31.74 10.96
N PHE A 395 -0.37 31.42 10.72
CA PHE A 395 0.11 30.11 10.29
C PHE A 395 0.55 29.33 11.51
N LYS A 396 0.20 28.04 11.58
CA LYS A 396 0.77 27.05 12.50
C LYS A 396 1.59 26.05 11.68
N VAL A 397 2.91 26.11 11.84
CA VAL A 397 3.86 25.25 11.14
C VAL A 397 4.24 24.10 12.04
N TYR A 398 3.78 22.90 11.73
CA TYR A 398 4.06 21.69 12.48
C TYR A 398 5.35 21.03 12.01
N GLN A 399 6.22 20.72 12.96
CA GLN A 399 7.42 19.90 12.77
C GLN A 399 7.13 18.42 13.07
N ASP A 400 6.25 18.18 14.01
CA ASP A 400 5.63 16.91 14.37
C ASP A 400 4.29 17.18 15.10
N ALA A 401 3.68 16.15 15.67
CA ALA A 401 2.39 16.28 16.36
C ALA A 401 2.43 17.14 17.65
N GLU A 402 3.59 17.28 18.26
CA GLU A 402 3.77 17.99 19.55
C GLU A 402 4.41 19.37 19.39
N HIS A 403 5.19 19.58 18.32
CA HIS A 403 5.98 20.79 18.11
C HIS A 403 5.47 21.57 16.90
N TYR A 404 5.04 22.80 17.16
CA TYR A 404 4.68 23.77 16.12
C TYR A 404 5.14 25.17 16.45
N THR A 405 5.25 26.00 15.43
CA THR A 405 5.55 27.43 15.53
C THR A 405 4.39 28.24 14.97
N GLU A 406 3.95 29.26 15.70
CA GLU A 406 2.96 30.20 15.20
C GLU A 406 3.65 31.44 14.63
N MET A 407 3.14 31.92 13.49
CA MET A 407 3.58 33.19 12.88
C MET A 407 2.41 33.89 12.20
N PRO A 408 2.45 35.24 12.07
CA PRO A 408 1.36 35.99 11.45
C PRO A 408 1.08 35.55 10.01
N ASN A 409 -0.20 35.35 9.68
CA ASN A 409 -0.65 35.17 8.31
C ASN A 409 -0.78 36.56 7.63
N THR A 410 0.18 36.85 6.75
CA THR A 410 0.21 38.09 5.95
C THR A 410 -0.38 37.93 4.56
N MET A 411 -0.79 36.70 4.17
CA MET A 411 -1.32 36.37 2.84
C MET A 411 -2.84 36.54 2.75
N GLY A 412 -3.51 36.66 3.91
CA GLY A 412 -4.97 36.77 3.98
C GLY A 412 -5.66 35.40 3.95
N ARG A 413 -6.94 35.40 3.50
CA ARG A 413 -7.81 34.20 3.56
C ARG A 413 -7.82 33.35 2.29
N ARG A 414 -7.21 33.82 1.22
CA ARG A 414 -6.99 33.05 -0.01
C ARG A 414 -5.51 33.00 -0.26
N LEU A 415 -4.98 31.80 -0.29
CA LEU A 415 -3.55 31.58 -0.43
C LEU A 415 -3.26 30.21 -1.03
N HIS A 416 -2.03 30.04 -1.46
CA HIS A 416 -1.49 28.76 -1.91
C HIS A 416 -0.54 28.23 -0.87
N ILE A 417 -0.61 26.94 -0.63
CA ILE A 417 0.31 26.19 0.24
C ILE A 417 1.05 25.18 -0.61
N ARG A 418 2.37 25.12 -0.46
CA ARG A 418 3.24 24.18 -1.14
C ARG A 418 4.09 23.42 -0.12
N LEU A 419 4.13 22.10 -0.26
CA LEU A 419 5.03 21.22 0.46
C LEU A 419 5.99 20.58 -0.53
N GLU A 420 7.29 20.70 -0.28
CA GLU A 420 8.35 20.06 -1.05
C GLU A 420 8.94 18.93 -0.23
N ASN A 421 8.54 17.70 -0.54
CA ASN A 421 9.14 16.50 0.03
C ASN A 421 10.45 16.16 -0.70
N ARG A 422 11.53 16.04 0.07
CA ARG A 422 12.87 15.69 -0.41
C ARG A 422 13.38 14.41 0.29
N CYS A 423 12.59 13.36 0.30
CA CYS A 423 12.77 12.11 1.05
C CYS A 423 12.78 12.33 2.57
N ASP A 424 13.92 12.74 3.10
CA ASP A 424 14.16 12.89 4.54
C ASP A 424 13.66 14.21 5.11
N TYR A 425 13.41 15.20 4.27
CA TYR A 425 13.14 16.58 4.67
C TYR A 425 11.95 17.16 3.93
N LEU A 426 11.23 18.02 4.64
CA LEU A 426 10.11 18.78 4.13
C LEU A 426 10.43 20.29 4.18
N ASP A 427 10.22 20.99 3.06
CA ASP A 427 10.17 22.44 3.00
C ASP A 427 8.70 22.89 2.83
N ILE A 428 8.33 23.99 3.52
CA ILE A 428 6.97 24.54 3.55
C ILE A 428 7.00 25.96 3.01
N LEU A 429 6.20 26.23 1.98
CA LEU A 429 6.09 27.52 1.34
C LEU A 429 4.62 27.94 1.24
N VAL A 430 4.37 29.25 1.27
CA VAL A 430 3.06 29.86 1.04
C VAL A 430 3.16 31.00 0.05
N SER A 431 2.03 31.29 -0.62
CA SER A 431 1.94 32.40 -1.56
C SER A 431 0.54 33.00 -1.53
N GLY A 432 0.42 34.32 -1.68
CA GLY A 432 -0.86 34.98 -1.81
C GLY A 432 -1.43 34.96 -3.23
N ASP A 433 -0.61 34.69 -4.24
CA ASP A 433 -0.98 34.77 -5.66
C ASP A 433 -0.56 33.57 -6.52
N GLY A 434 0.12 32.59 -5.88
CA GLY A 434 0.65 31.40 -6.54
C GLY A 434 1.94 31.61 -7.34
N ASN A 435 2.48 32.84 -7.37
CA ASN A 435 3.69 33.18 -8.13
C ASN A 435 4.88 33.54 -7.24
N GLU A 436 4.67 34.43 -6.26
CA GLU A 436 5.70 34.80 -5.29
C GLU A 436 5.55 33.95 -4.02
N TRP A 437 6.59 33.18 -3.70
CA TRP A 437 6.56 32.20 -2.61
C TRP A 437 7.41 32.66 -1.42
N GLN A 438 6.81 32.61 -0.24
CA GLN A 438 7.49 32.81 1.03
C GLN A 438 7.73 31.44 1.70
N THR A 439 8.97 31.18 2.08
CA THR A 439 9.31 30.00 2.87
C THR A 439 8.92 30.24 4.33
N LEU A 440 8.10 29.35 4.88
CA LEU A 440 7.75 29.33 6.30
C LEU A 440 8.70 28.47 7.11
N ALA A 441 9.13 27.34 6.56
CA ALA A 441 10.10 26.43 7.17
C ALA A 441 10.86 25.65 6.11
N GLU A 442 12.08 25.27 6.45
CA GLU A 442 12.95 24.44 5.62
C GLU A 442 13.51 23.28 6.44
N LYS A 443 13.75 22.17 5.76
CA LYS A 443 14.44 20.99 6.30
C LYS A 443 13.82 20.43 7.57
N ILE A 444 12.49 20.45 7.67
CA ILE A 444 11.79 19.70 8.71
C ILE A 444 12.08 18.21 8.47
N ARG A 445 12.66 17.53 9.46
CA ARG A 445 12.99 16.11 9.32
C ARG A 445 11.74 15.24 9.38
N ILE A 446 11.50 14.46 8.33
CA ILE A 446 10.36 13.54 8.19
C ILE A 446 10.79 12.09 7.95
N ALA A 447 12.10 11.82 7.88
CA ALA A 447 12.65 10.49 7.62
C ALA A 447 12.19 9.42 8.62
N ASP A 448 11.92 9.84 9.86
CA ASP A 448 11.51 8.94 10.94
C ASP A 448 9.98 8.71 11.01
N PHE A 449 9.19 9.26 10.08
CA PHE A 449 7.73 9.10 10.06
C PHE A 449 7.35 7.79 9.35
N HIS A 450 7.57 6.67 10.03
CA HIS A 450 7.37 5.34 9.51
C HIS A 450 7.13 4.31 10.62
N HIS A 451 6.79 3.07 10.23
CA HIS A 451 6.38 1.98 11.11
C HIS A 451 7.39 1.67 12.23
N ASN A 452 8.69 1.55 11.93
CA ASN A 452 9.70 1.20 12.94
C ASN A 452 9.82 2.24 14.09
N ARG A 453 9.29 3.46 13.89
CA ARG A 453 9.26 4.53 14.89
C ARG A 453 7.92 4.65 15.61
N TYR A 454 6.81 4.60 14.87
CA TYR A 454 5.48 4.93 15.39
C TYR A 454 4.49 3.75 15.34
N GLY A 455 4.86 2.61 14.77
CA GLY A 455 3.94 1.50 14.51
C GLY A 455 2.97 1.77 13.37
N GLU A 456 1.83 1.10 13.36
CA GLU A 456 0.64 1.29 12.51
C GLU A 456 0.75 0.79 11.05
N PHE A 457 1.92 0.41 10.54
CA PHE A 457 2.15 -0.06 9.14
C PHE A 457 1.64 0.88 8.04
N LEU A 458 1.64 2.18 8.29
CA LEU A 458 1.16 3.22 7.40
C LEU A 458 2.28 3.83 6.55
N ALA A 459 1.91 4.80 5.70
CA ALA A 459 2.82 5.63 4.94
C ALA A 459 2.56 7.12 5.19
N LEU A 460 3.57 7.93 4.91
CA LEU A 460 3.48 9.39 5.00
C LEU A 460 2.73 9.92 3.77
N ARG A 461 1.52 10.46 3.98
CA ARG A 461 0.60 10.85 2.93
C ARG A 461 0.34 12.35 2.89
N PRO A 462 0.27 12.99 1.71
CA PRO A 462 -0.30 14.32 1.58
C PRO A 462 -1.74 14.35 2.09
N ALA A 463 -2.07 15.35 2.92
CA ALA A 463 -3.37 15.49 3.56
C ALA A 463 -3.86 16.94 3.51
N LEU A 464 -5.07 17.16 2.99
CA LEU A 464 -5.82 18.38 3.17
C LEU A 464 -6.45 18.37 4.56
N TYR A 465 -6.29 19.45 5.30
CA TYR A 465 -6.80 19.60 6.66
C TYR A 465 -7.88 20.67 6.73
N ALA A 466 -8.97 20.40 7.46
CA ALA A 466 -9.99 21.38 7.79
C ALA A 466 -10.39 21.30 9.28
N GLY A 467 -10.13 22.38 10.01
CA GLY A 467 -10.46 22.56 11.42
C GLY A 467 -11.54 23.63 11.65
N GLY A 468 -12.02 23.72 12.89
CA GLY A 468 -13.06 24.67 13.31
C GLY A 468 -14.48 24.21 13.00
N THR A 469 -15.38 25.16 12.77
CA THR A 469 -16.83 24.88 12.59
C THR A 469 -17.36 25.25 11.21
N ALA A 470 -16.62 26.08 10.46
CA ALA A 470 -17.02 26.50 9.10
C ALA A 470 -16.27 25.66 8.04
N SER A 471 -16.87 25.56 6.85
CA SER A 471 -16.27 24.84 5.74
C SER A 471 -15.17 25.65 5.05
N SER A 472 -14.02 25.06 4.84
CA SER A 472 -12.94 25.61 4.01
C SER A 472 -13.05 25.10 2.58
N GLN A 473 -12.57 25.91 1.60
CA GLN A 473 -12.58 25.58 0.18
C GLN A 473 -11.17 25.27 -0.29
N PHE A 474 -11.02 24.24 -1.11
CA PHE A 474 -9.75 23.84 -1.72
C PHE A 474 -9.90 23.77 -3.24
N LYS A 475 -8.86 24.20 -3.96
CA LYS A 475 -8.81 24.17 -5.42
C LYS A 475 -7.44 23.74 -5.90
N LYS A 476 -7.40 23.12 -7.07
CA LYS A 476 -6.14 22.86 -7.80
C LYS A 476 -5.09 22.14 -6.97
N PHE A 477 -5.46 21.04 -6.34
CA PHE A 477 -4.44 20.18 -5.75
C PHE A 477 -3.55 19.63 -6.86
N SER A 478 -2.26 19.97 -6.82
CA SER A 478 -1.28 19.45 -7.75
C SER A 478 -0.28 18.56 -7.03
N TYR A 479 0.03 17.43 -7.65
CA TYR A 479 1.08 16.51 -7.24
C TYR A 479 2.07 16.37 -8.38
N GLN A 480 3.33 16.62 -8.11
CA GLN A 480 4.40 16.61 -9.12
C GLN A 480 5.61 15.84 -8.60
N SER A 481 6.01 14.81 -9.32
CA SER A 481 7.29 14.12 -9.08
C SER A 481 8.46 15.10 -9.24
N ARG A 482 9.43 15.00 -8.36
CA ARG A 482 10.72 15.71 -8.46
C ARG A 482 11.84 14.83 -8.98
N VAL A 483 11.61 13.54 -9.10
CA VAL A 483 12.53 12.59 -9.71
C VAL A 483 12.30 12.61 -11.22
N LYS A 484 13.34 12.92 -11.99
CA LYS A 484 13.27 12.76 -13.45
C LYS A 484 13.44 11.28 -13.76
N HIS A 485 12.39 10.66 -14.27
CA HIS A 485 12.44 9.31 -14.83
C HIS A 485 13.18 9.28 -16.16
#